data_54eda554ea26c4f0a847552fb9ee1199
#
_entry.id   54eda554ea26c4f0a847552fb9ee1199
#
_cell.length_a   1.000
_cell.length_b   1.000
_cell.length_c   1.000
_cell.angle_alpha   90.00
_cell.angle_beta   90.00
_cell.angle_gamma   90.00
#
_symmetry.space_group_name_H-M   'P 1'
#
loop_
_entity.id
_entity.type
_entity.pdbx_description
1 polymer ?
#
loop_
_entity_poly.entity_id
_entity_poly.type
_entity_poly.pdbx_seq_one_letter_code
_entity_poly.pdbx_strand_id
1 'polypeptide(L)'
;METNSYFQDFIDEATDYYYMSEHERCNACDIVNVMLAAFDGDISTGGDSNNKAPRKIAVSAKVYNIERWESSKDQLIELLNWVSGDLFNVMFEKNTKIFNILPLEIPSSQKKCITLFSGGLDSLAGAYHNFSSNILSDYVGYVNKSEEQTHQVLLQSFYNKIFSVHGSEIDIRNKYQKAKTFHFQSTRSLLYLSLAISKAISNSTREIRMYENGILSLNPEFGRFTTKTTHPKTIFLYNELLTALGYDIRILNKFEYKTKGEVIANMNFEFKSQIKNTFTCGKSRAGRHYKHKGQCGTCIPCILRKISLASHDNETFDTEYFVGYENITSAP
;
A
#
# COMPACT_ATOMS: atom_id res chain seq x y z
N MET A 1 -26.56 -13.61 -3.62
CA MET A 1 -25.75 -13.40 -2.41
C MET A 1 -25.91 -11.94 -2.04
N GLU A 2 -26.45 -11.65 -0.86
CA GLU A 2 -26.51 -10.27 -0.35
C GLU A 2 -25.09 -9.70 -0.31
N THR A 3 -24.87 -8.62 -1.02
CA THR A 3 -23.61 -7.88 -0.95
C THR A 3 -23.48 -7.40 0.49
N ASN A 4 -22.50 -7.94 1.19
CA ASN A 4 -22.20 -7.63 2.56
C ASN A 4 -22.11 -6.09 2.70
N SER A 5 -22.87 -5.48 3.59
CA SER A 5 -22.88 -4.03 3.79
C SER A 5 -21.47 -3.48 4.02
N TYR A 6 -20.62 -4.23 4.72
CA TYR A 6 -19.19 -3.90 4.92
C TYR A 6 -18.38 -3.68 3.65
N PHE A 7 -18.70 -4.40 2.57
CA PHE A 7 -18.01 -4.26 1.30
C PHE A 7 -18.34 -2.92 0.65
N GLN A 8 -19.61 -2.52 0.73
CA GLN A 8 -20.05 -1.25 0.15
C GLN A 8 -19.56 -0.06 0.99
N ASP A 9 -19.63 -0.17 2.31
CA ASP A 9 -19.14 0.88 3.23
C ASP A 9 -17.66 1.15 3.02
N PHE A 10 -16.85 0.09 2.84
CA PHE A 10 -15.42 0.25 2.57
C PHE A 10 -15.15 0.99 1.25
N ILE A 11 -15.91 0.70 0.18
CA ILE A 11 -15.77 1.40 -1.09
C ILE A 11 -16.17 2.87 -0.95
N ASP A 12 -17.27 3.14 -0.26
CA ASP A 12 -17.75 4.49 -0.06
C ASP A 12 -16.77 5.36 0.74
N GLU A 13 -16.12 4.77 1.76
CA GLU A 13 -15.06 5.44 2.52
C GLU A 13 -13.75 5.57 1.72
N ALA A 14 -13.46 4.64 0.82
CA ALA A 14 -12.19 4.57 0.11
C ALA A 14 -12.09 5.51 -1.11
N THR A 15 -13.23 6.06 -1.56
CA THR A 15 -13.28 6.92 -2.75
C THR A 15 -13.77 8.33 -2.39
N ASP A 16 -13.00 9.35 -2.75
CA ASP A 16 -13.36 10.77 -2.52
C ASP A 16 -14.37 11.25 -3.58
N TYR A 17 -15.63 10.88 -3.44
CA TYR A 17 -16.66 11.14 -4.43
C TYR A 17 -16.99 12.62 -4.65
N TYR A 18 -16.76 13.47 -3.65
CA TYR A 18 -17.23 14.86 -3.65
C TYR A 18 -16.58 15.74 -4.73
N TYR A 19 -15.37 15.39 -5.15
CA TYR A 19 -14.55 16.21 -6.03
C TYR A 19 -14.41 15.64 -7.45
N MET A 20 -15.18 14.65 -7.80
CA MET A 20 -15.08 13.95 -9.07
C MET A 20 -16.33 14.18 -9.90
N SER A 21 -16.18 14.27 -11.22
CA SER A 21 -17.29 14.10 -12.16
C SER A 21 -17.90 12.69 -11.99
N GLU A 22 -19.10 12.47 -12.47
CA GLU A 22 -19.75 11.15 -12.41
C GLU A 22 -18.87 10.06 -13.08
N HIS A 23 -18.27 10.39 -14.22
CA HIS A 23 -17.39 9.48 -14.93
C HIS A 23 -16.14 9.12 -14.12
N GLU A 24 -15.49 10.09 -13.49
CA GLU A 24 -14.32 9.87 -12.63
C GLU A 24 -14.68 9.04 -11.40
N ARG A 25 -15.85 9.29 -10.79
CA ARG A 25 -16.35 8.48 -9.67
C ARG A 25 -16.55 7.02 -10.06
N CYS A 26 -17.18 6.78 -11.20
CA CYS A 26 -17.35 5.42 -11.71
C CYS A 26 -16.00 4.74 -11.91
N ASN A 27 -15.04 5.42 -12.51
CA ASN A 27 -13.69 4.89 -12.75
C ASN A 27 -12.93 4.61 -11.44
N ALA A 28 -12.96 5.54 -10.49
CA ALA A 28 -12.33 5.39 -9.18
C ALA A 28 -12.96 4.24 -8.37
N CYS A 29 -14.29 4.13 -8.43
CA CYS A 29 -15.02 3.06 -7.79
C CYS A 29 -14.70 1.70 -8.40
N ASP A 30 -14.64 1.61 -9.73
CA ASP A 30 -14.36 0.36 -10.43
C ASP A 30 -12.98 -0.20 -10.06
N ILE A 31 -11.93 0.64 -10.06
CA ILE A 31 -10.56 0.17 -9.74
C ILE A 31 -10.45 -0.33 -8.30
N VAL A 32 -11.06 0.39 -7.34
CA VAL A 32 -11.07 -0.04 -5.94
C VAL A 32 -11.90 -1.32 -5.77
N ASN A 33 -13.06 -1.39 -6.40
CA ASN A 33 -13.98 -2.52 -6.30
C ASN A 33 -13.39 -3.83 -6.82
N VAL A 34 -12.72 -3.77 -7.98
CA VAL A 34 -12.05 -4.93 -8.58
C VAL A 34 -10.90 -5.42 -7.70
N MET A 35 -10.06 -4.50 -7.20
CA MET A 35 -8.94 -4.89 -6.32
C MET A 35 -9.41 -5.34 -4.94
N LEU A 36 -10.50 -4.78 -4.43
CA LEU A 36 -11.12 -5.24 -3.19
C LEU A 36 -11.74 -6.64 -3.35
N ALA A 37 -12.42 -6.91 -4.47
CA ALA A 37 -12.95 -8.24 -4.77
C ALA A 37 -11.83 -9.29 -4.87
N ALA A 38 -10.71 -8.93 -5.50
CA ALA A 38 -9.54 -9.80 -5.58
C ALA A 38 -8.94 -10.06 -4.18
N PHE A 39 -8.83 -9.03 -3.34
CA PHE A 39 -8.34 -9.17 -1.98
C PHE A 39 -9.31 -9.97 -1.09
N ASP A 40 -10.61 -9.73 -1.21
CA ASP A 40 -11.63 -10.49 -0.50
C ASP A 40 -11.59 -11.98 -0.88
N GLY A 41 -11.44 -12.29 -2.16
CA GLY A 41 -11.26 -13.65 -2.66
C GLY A 41 -9.99 -14.31 -2.10
N ASP A 42 -8.87 -13.58 -2.09
CA ASP A 42 -7.58 -14.06 -1.58
C ASP A 42 -7.66 -14.43 -0.08
N ILE A 43 -8.23 -13.57 0.76
CA ILE A 43 -8.35 -13.82 2.20
C ILE A 43 -9.47 -14.81 2.56
N SER A 44 -10.40 -15.05 1.67
CA SER A 44 -11.56 -15.96 1.87
C SER A 44 -11.32 -17.36 1.35
N THR A 45 -10.37 -17.54 0.44
CA THR A 45 -10.05 -18.85 -0.12
C THR A 45 -9.00 -19.55 0.72
N GLY A 46 -9.38 -20.68 1.32
CA GLY A 46 -8.47 -21.52 2.08
C GLY A 46 -7.36 -22.10 1.21
N GLY A 47 -6.29 -22.53 1.85
CA GLY A 47 -5.20 -23.25 1.22
C GLY A 47 -4.31 -23.86 2.28
N ASP A 48 -3.63 -24.93 1.93
CA ASP A 48 -2.63 -25.56 2.83
C ASP A 48 -1.32 -24.76 2.74
N SER A 49 -0.85 -24.27 3.89
CA SER A 49 0.43 -23.55 4.00
C SER A 49 1.63 -24.42 3.59
N ASN A 50 1.49 -25.74 3.67
CA ASN A 50 2.52 -26.69 3.30
C ASN A 50 2.45 -27.08 1.82
N ASN A 51 1.32 -26.80 1.15
CA ASN A 51 1.12 -27.11 -0.27
C ASN A 51 1.46 -25.87 -1.12
N LYS A 52 2.48 -26.00 -1.97
CA LYS A 52 2.91 -24.96 -2.90
C LYS A 52 2.04 -24.87 -4.17
N ALA A 53 1.04 -25.76 -4.34
CA ALA A 53 0.16 -25.70 -5.50
C ALA A 53 -0.68 -24.40 -5.51
N PRO A 54 -0.87 -23.78 -6.70
CA PRO A 54 -1.71 -22.60 -6.82
C PRO A 54 -3.16 -22.89 -6.40
N ARG A 55 -3.75 -21.97 -5.63
CA ARG A 55 -5.20 -22.00 -5.36
C ARG A 55 -5.96 -21.55 -6.59
N LYS A 56 -7.18 -22.04 -6.74
CA LYS A 56 -8.14 -21.50 -7.72
C LYS A 56 -9.07 -20.53 -7.00
N ILE A 57 -9.02 -19.27 -7.36
CA ILE A 57 -9.75 -18.18 -6.69
C ILE A 57 -10.73 -17.57 -7.69
N ALA A 58 -12.04 -17.80 -7.46
CA ALA A 58 -13.10 -17.20 -8.26
C ALA A 58 -13.63 -15.96 -7.52
N VAL A 59 -13.69 -14.83 -8.23
CA VAL A 59 -14.17 -13.55 -7.69
C VAL A 59 -15.18 -12.93 -8.66
N SER A 60 -16.15 -12.20 -8.10
CA SER A 60 -17.05 -11.35 -8.86
C SER A 60 -16.89 -9.91 -8.39
N ALA A 61 -16.71 -8.98 -9.33
CA ALA A 61 -16.57 -7.56 -9.07
C ALA A 61 -17.67 -6.77 -9.77
N LYS A 62 -18.34 -5.86 -9.04
CA LYS A 62 -19.32 -4.94 -9.61
C LYS A 62 -18.61 -3.74 -10.19
N VAL A 63 -18.82 -3.46 -11.47
CA VAL A 63 -18.20 -2.36 -12.21
C VAL A 63 -19.22 -1.58 -13.02
N TYR A 64 -19.00 -0.28 -13.18
CA TYR A 64 -19.85 0.58 -14.01
C TYR A 64 -19.62 0.35 -15.51
N ASN A 65 -18.38 0.06 -15.90
CA ASN A 65 -18.00 -0.16 -17.30
C ASN A 65 -17.52 -1.61 -17.53
N ILE A 66 -18.48 -2.52 -17.74
CA ILE A 66 -18.19 -3.96 -17.95
C ILE A 66 -17.32 -4.17 -19.20
N GLU A 67 -17.62 -3.52 -20.32
CA GLU A 67 -16.91 -3.70 -21.59
C GLU A 67 -15.42 -3.37 -21.46
N ARG A 68 -15.13 -2.28 -20.76
CA ARG A 68 -13.74 -1.84 -20.48
C ARG A 68 -12.99 -2.85 -19.63
N TRP A 69 -13.63 -3.41 -18.60
CA TRP A 69 -13.02 -4.40 -17.72
C TRP A 69 -12.90 -5.77 -18.39
N GLU A 70 -13.88 -6.19 -19.19
CA GLU A 70 -13.76 -7.42 -19.98
C GLU A 70 -12.64 -7.32 -21.02
N SER A 71 -12.46 -6.17 -21.68
CA SER A 71 -11.37 -5.96 -22.65
C SER A 71 -9.97 -5.92 -22.00
N SER A 72 -9.88 -5.63 -20.70
CA SER A 72 -8.62 -5.56 -19.94
C SER A 72 -8.44 -6.75 -18.98
N LYS A 73 -9.25 -7.79 -19.13
CA LYS A 73 -9.32 -8.92 -18.21
C LYS A 73 -8.03 -9.74 -18.16
N ASP A 74 -7.39 -9.93 -19.30
CA ASP A 74 -6.15 -10.72 -19.39
C ASP A 74 -5.02 -10.04 -18.61
N GLN A 75 -4.88 -8.72 -18.73
CA GLN A 75 -3.89 -7.93 -17.96
C GLN A 75 -4.17 -8.00 -16.45
N LEU A 76 -5.46 -7.93 -16.06
CA LEU A 76 -5.84 -8.08 -14.66
C LEU A 76 -5.50 -9.47 -14.13
N ILE A 77 -5.84 -10.53 -14.85
CA ILE A 77 -5.57 -11.92 -14.44
C ILE A 77 -4.06 -12.16 -14.37
N GLU A 78 -3.28 -11.67 -15.32
CA GLU A 78 -1.82 -11.79 -15.26
C GLU A 78 -1.25 -11.10 -14.01
N LEU A 79 -1.67 -9.88 -13.69
CA LEU A 79 -1.26 -9.15 -12.49
C LEU A 79 -1.62 -9.92 -11.21
N LEU A 80 -2.86 -10.39 -11.09
CA LEU A 80 -3.34 -11.12 -9.92
C LEU A 80 -2.59 -12.44 -9.74
N ASN A 81 -2.43 -13.21 -10.81
CA ASN A 81 -1.72 -14.50 -10.78
C ASN A 81 -0.23 -14.31 -10.46
N TRP A 82 0.40 -13.29 -11.03
CA TRP A 82 1.79 -12.95 -10.73
C TRP A 82 1.99 -12.62 -9.25
N VAL A 83 1.18 -11.71 -8.71
CA VAL A 83 1.35 -11.22 -7.33
C VAL A 83 1.05 -12.31 -6.31
N SER A 84 -0.01 -13.08 -6.51
CA SER A 84 -0.45 -14.10 -5.56
C SER A 84 0.26 -15.45 -5.72
N GLY A 85 0.68 -15.81 -6.93
CA GLY A 85 1.08 -17.16 -7.29
C GLY A 85 -0.11 -18.13 -7.36
N ASP A 86 -1.34 -17.64 -7.43
CA ASP A 86 -2.58 -18.40 -7.52
C ASP A 86 -3.23 -18.21 -8.92
N LEU A 87 -4.31 -18.91 -9.18
CA LEU A 87 -5.06 -18.84 -10.43
C LEU A 87 -6.39 -18.15 -10.19
N PHE A 88 -6.48 -16.90 -10.62
CA PHE A 88 -7.69 -16.09 -10.51
C PHE A 88 -8.62 -16.32 -11.71
N ASN A 89 -9.92 -16.41 -11.42
CA ASN A 89 -11.00 -16.31 -12.40
C ASN A 89 -11.89 -15.13 -11.96
N VAL A 90 -12.00 -14.11 -12.81
CA VAL A 90 -12.71 -12.87 -12.50
C VAL A 90 -13.94 -12.77 -13.38
N MET A 91 -15.08 -12.48 -12.76
CA MET A 91 -16.34 -12.14 -13.43
C MET A 91 -16.71 -10.71 -13.10
N PHE A 92 -17.29 -9.98 -14.05
CA PHE A 92 -17.78 -8.63 -13.84
C PHE A 92 -19.30 -8.60 -13.88
N GLU A 93 -19.87 -7.87 -12.90
CA GLU A 93 -21.29 -7.61 -12.80
C GLU A 93 -21.54 -6.10 -12.93
N LYS A 94 -22.70 -5.70 -13.44
CA LYS A 94 -23.05 -4.28 -13.57
C LYS A 94 -23.24 -3.65 -12.18
N ASN A 95 -22.51 -2.60 -11.90
CA ASN A 95 -22.79 -1.73 -10.76
C ASN A 95 -23.90 -0.76 -11.14
N THR A 96 -24.98 -0.76 -10.38
CA THR A 96 -26.17 0.09 -10.61
C THR A 96 -26.34 1.17 -9.56
N LYS A 97 -25.36 1.34 -8.66
CA LYS A 97 -25.40 2.39 -7.65
C LYS A 97 -25.35 3.76 -8.31
N ILE A 98 -26.28 4.62 -7.93
CA ILE A 98 -26.32 6.01 -8.42
C ILE A 98 -25.67 6.92 -7.37
N PHE A 99 -24.80 7.79 -7.81
CA PHE A 99 -24.19 8.81 -6.95
C PHE A 99 -25.10 10.05 -6.91
N ASN A 100 -25.79 10.26 -5.81
CA ASN A 100 -26.60 11.46 -5.56
C ASN A 100 -25.78 12.60 -4.94
N ILE A 101 -24.60 12.85 -5.47
CA ILE A 101 -23.66 13.84 -4.94
C ILE A 101 -23.36 14.85 -6.04
N LEU A 102 -23.61 16.11 -5.77
CA LEU A 102 -23.18 17.20 -6.63
C LEU A 102 -21.65 17.34 -6.49
N PRO A 103 -20.90 17.37 -7.59
CA PRO A 103 -19.46 17.59 -7.51
C PRO A 103 -19.17 18.99 -6.94
N LEU A 104 -18.31 19.04 -5.94
CA LEU A 104 -17.75 20.29 -5.46
C LEU A 104 -16.60 20.68 -6.41
N GLU A 105 -16.56 21.93 -6.83
CA GLU A 105 -15.40 22.45 -7.55
C GLU A 105 -14.21 22.53 -6.58
N ILE A 106 -13.15 21.78 -6.86
CA ILE A 106 -11.89 21.99 -6.15
C ILE A 106 -11.15 23.13 -6.82
N PRO A 107 -10.60 24.07 -6.03
CA PRO A 107 -9.55 24.93 -6.55
C PRO A 107 -8.43 24.01 -7.07
N SER A 108 -8.05 24.13 -8.33
CA SER A 108 -7.01 23.29 -8.95
C SER A 108 -5.69 23.45 -8.20
N SER A 109 -5.50 22.67 -7.16
CA SER A 109 -4.19 22.57 -6.54
C SER A 109 -3.35 21.72 -7.49
N GLN A 110 -2.30 22.30 -8.05
CA GLN A 110 -1.37 21.63 -8.97
C GLN A 110 -0.54 20.59 -8.19
N LYS A 111 -1.18 19.49 -7.78
CA LYS A 111 -0.47 18.40 -7.11
C LYS A 111 0.24 17.56 -8.17
N LYS A 112 1.53 17.37 -7.99
CA LYS A 112 2.38 16.71 -8.99
C LYS A 112 2.33 15.20 -8.90
N CYS A 113 1.98 14.61 -7.74
CA CYS A 113 1.91 13.16 -7.56
C CYS A 113 1.07 12.75 -6.33
N ILE A 114 0.75 11.46 -6.27
CA ILE A 114 0.25 10.78 -5.07
C ILE A 114 1.37 9.91 -4.51
N THR A 115 1.60 9.94 -3.21
CA THR A 115 2.64 9.14 -2.53
C THR A 115 2.00 8.12 -1.59
N LEU A 116 2.44 6.87 -1.67
CA LEU A 116 2.03 5.85 -0.72
C LEU A 116 2.65 6.10 0.67
N PHE A 117 1.84 5.98 1.71
CA PHE A 117 2.21 6.22 3.08
C PHE A 117 1.91 5.02 3.98
N SER A 118 2.92 4.19 4.25
CA SER A 118 2.78 3.00 5.08
C SER A 118 3.07 3.23 6.57
N GLY A 119 3.69 4.35 6.94
CA GLY A 119 4.21 4.58 8.28
C GLY A 119 5.55 3.87 8.56
N GLY A 120 6.13 3.24 7.55
CA GLY A 120 7.45 2.59 7.62
C GLY A 120 8.62 3.55 7.37
N LEU A 121 9.84 3.04 7.54
CA LEU A 121 11.07 3.81 7.39
C LEU A 121 11.30 4.29 5.95
N ASP A 122 10.99 3.45 4.96
CA ASP A 122 11.10 3.84 3.54
C ASP A 122 10.09 4.93 3.17
N SER A 123 8.88 4.84 3.74
CA SER A 123 7.85 5.87 3.58
C SER A 123 8.28 7.21 4.16
N LEU A 124 8.95 7.22 5.32
CA LEU A 124 9.53 8.43 5.92
C LEU A 124 10.64 9.02 5.02
N ALA A 125 11.54 8.18 4.51
CA ALA A 125 12.60 8.61 3.59
C ALA A 125 12.02 9.15 2.27
N GLY A 126 10.94 8.55 1.77
CA GLY A 126 10.22 9.03 0.59
C GLY A 126 9.56 10.39 0.80
N ALA A 127 8.96 10.61 1.98
CA ALA A 127 8.42 11.90 2.36
C ALA A 127 9.52 12.98 2.43
N TYR A 128 10.69 12.63 2.99
CA TYR A 128 11.86 13.51 2.97
C TYR A 128 12.33 13.81 1.54
N HIS A 129 12.35 12.81 0.67
CA HIS A 129 12.73 13.02 -0.72
C HIS A 129 11.79 14.01 -1.43
N ASN A 130 10.47 13.87 -1.23
CA ASN A 130 9.52 14.85 -1.76
C ASN A 130 9.76 16.25 -1.16
N PHE A 131 9.94 16.35 0.15
CA PHE A 131 10.20 17.60 0.86
C PHE A 131 11.46 18.29 0.35
N SER A 132 12.60 17.58 0.34
CA SER A 132 13.90 18.13 -0.07
C SER A 132 13.98 18.51 -1.56
N SER A 133 13.17 17.85 -2.39
CA SER A 133 13.07 18.12 -3.82
C SER A 133 11.93 19.09 -4.17
N ASN A 134 11.27 19.68 -3.19
CA ASN A 134 10.13 20.59 -3.36
C ASN A 134 9.00 20.00 -4.25
N ILE A 135 8.72 18.70 -4.05
CA ILE A 135 7.69 17.98 -4.81
C ILE A 135 6.39 18.01 -4.02
N LEU A 136 5.37 18.61 -4.60
CA LEU A 136 4.02 18.58 -4.04
C LEU A 136 3.42 17.18 -4.21
N SER A 137 2.92 16.62 -3.12
CA SER A 137 2.29 15.29 -3.12
C SER A 137 1.19 15.23 -2.09
N ASP A 138 0.12 14.51 -2.41
CA ASP A 138 -0.77 13.97 -1.40
C ASP A 138 -0.32 12.58 -0.99
N TYR A 139 -0.61 12.21 0.24
CA TYR A 139 -0.18 10.96 0.85
C TYR A 139 -1.39 10.07 1.12
N VAL A 140 -1.33 8.83 0.65
CA VAL A 140 -2.38 7.83 0.86
C VAL A 140 -1.82 6.69 1.68
N GLY A 141 -2.43 6.44 2.85
CA GLY A 141 -2.12 5.36 3.76
C GLY A 141 -3.27 4.34 3.85
N TYR A 142 -2.92 3.13 4.28
CA TYR A 142 -3.88 2.06 4.54
C TYR A 142 -3.53 1.39 5.87
N VAL A 143 -4.49 1.38 6.78
CA VAL A 143 -4.32 0.72 8.09
C VAL A 143 -4.41 -0.79 7.91
N ASN A 144 -3.35 -1.51 8.26
CA ASN A 144 -3.34 -2.96 8.23
C ASN A 144 -3.38 -3.58 9.64
N LYS A 145 -2.65 -2.97 10.59
CA LYS A 145 -2.57 -3.42 11.99
C LYS A 145 -2.67 -2.22 12.92
N SER A 146 -3.17 -2.44 14.13
CA SER A 146 -3.31 -1.39 15.15
C SER A 146 -1.99 -0.72 15.50
N GLU A 147 -0.90 -1.48 15.55
CA GLU A 147 0.44 -0.95 15.81
C GLU A 147 0.92 -0.05 14.67
N GLU A 148 0.69 -0.44 13.42
CA GLU A 148 1.00 0.38 12.24
C GLU A 148 0.19 1.68 12.27
N GLN A 149 -1.09 1.62 12.64
CA GLN A 149 -1.95 2.80 12.77
C GLN A 149 -1.41 3.82 13.76
N THR A 150 -0.96 3.36 14.94
CA THR A 150 -0.37 4.25 15.94
C THR A 150 0.82 5.03 15.36
N HIS A 151 1.70 4.35 14.65
CA HIS A 151 2.86 4.97 14.02
C HIS A 151 2.49 5.86 12.83
N GLN A 152 1.48 5.48 12.04
CA GLN A 152 0.94 6.32 10.97
C GLN A 152 0.39 7.64 11.53
N VAL A 153 -0.36 7.60 12.64
CA VAL A 153 -0.91 8.81 13.28
C VAL A 153 0.20 9.72 13.82
N LEU A 154 1.26 9.14 14.44
CA LEU A 154 2.41 9.92 14.91
C LEU A 154 3.11 10.64 13.76
N LEU A 155 3.37 9.94 12.66
CA LEU A 155 3.99 10.52 11.48
C LEU A 155 3.06 11.50 10.75
N GLN A 156 1.76 11.23 10.70
CA GLN A 156 0.78 12.16 10.14
C GLN A 156 0.81 13.50 10.86
N SER A 157 0.90 13.49 12.19
CA SER A 157 1.02 14.73 12.98
C SER A 157 2.28 15.52 12.63
N PHE A 158 3.40 14.83 12.40
CA PHE A 158 4.64 15.45 11.94
C PHE A 158 4.50 15.98 10.50
N TYR A 159 3.94 15.20 9.58
CA TYR A 159 3.77 15.60 8.19
C TYR A 159 2.81 16.77 8.04
N ASN A 160 1.71 16.80 8.79
CA ASN A 160 0.78 17.92 8.80
C ASN A 160 1.48 19.22 9.17
N LYS A 161 2.43 19.17 10.10
CA LYS A 161 3.22 20.35 10.50
C LYS A 161 4.17 20.80 9.38
N ILE A 162 4.81 19.89 8.67
CA ILE A 162 5.81 20.22 7.64
C ILE A 162 5.17 20.51 6.30
N PHE A 163 4.17 19.73 5.89
CA PHE A 163 3.54 19.82 4.56
C PHE A 163 2.32 20.74 4.51
N SER A 164 1.76 21.16 5.64
CA SER A 164 0.61 22.07 5.66
C SER A 164 0.86 23.37 4.89
N VAL A 165 2.07 23.87 4.93
CA VAL A 165 2.49 25.07 4.18
C VAL A 165 2.42 24.86 2.66
N HIS A 166 2.51 23.61 2.21
CA HIS A 166 2.49 23.24 0.80
C HIS A 166 1.12 22.72 0.31
N GLY A 167 0.10 22.70 1.17
CA GLY A 167 -1.22 22.22 0.84
C GLY A 167 -1.33 20.73 0.52
N SER A 168 -0.41 19.89 1.06
CA SER A 168 -0.48 18.44 0.95
C SER A 168 -1.53 17.86 1.90
N GLU A 169 -2.24 16.85 1.43
CA GLU A 169 -3.20 16.08 2.23
C GLU A 169 -2.64 14.71 2.58
N ILE A 170 -2.99 14.21 3.76
CA ILE A 170 -2.64 12.87 4.20
C ILE A 170 -3.91 12.12 4.53
N ASP A 171 -4.23 11.13 3.69
CA ASP A 171 -5.42 10.31 3.78
C ASP A 171 -5.04 8.89 4.22
N ILE A 172 -5.49 8.48 5.41
CA ILE A 172 -5.23 7.15 5.95
C ILE A 172 -6.54 6.39 6.00
N ARG A 173 -6.68 5.43 5.10
CA ARG A 173 -7.88 4.62 4.97
C ARG A 173 -7.90 3.45 5.93
N ASN A 174 -9.07 3.14 6.46
CA ASN A 174 -9.29 2.05 7.37
C ASN A 174 -9.10 0.69 6.69
N LYS A 175 -8.72 -0.29 7.49
CA LYS A 175 -8.55 -1.66 7.04
C LYS A 175 -9.90 -2.28 6.64
N TYR A 176 -9.95 -2.89 5.47
CA TYR A 176 -11.01 -3.83 5.14
C TYR A 176 -11.02 -5.00 6.14
N GLN A 177 -12.15 -5.25 6.76
CA GLN A 177 -12.31 -6.29 7.78
C GLN A 177 -13.33 -7.32 7.33
N LYS A 178 -13.01 -8.59 7.56
CA LYS A 178 -13.89 -9.71 7.36
C LYS A 178 -13.87 -10.61 8.60
N ALA A 179 -15.02 -11.14 8.97
CA ALA A 179 -15.19 -11.92 10.19
C ALA A 179 -14.35 -13.20 10.22
N LYS A 180 -14.12 -13.82 9.04
CA LYS A 180 -13.33 -15.04 8.92
C LYS A 180 -12.39 -14.92 7.72
N THR A 181 -11.07 -15.01 7.99
CA THR A 181 -10.03 -14.91 6.96
C THR A 181 -8.99 -16.00 7.12
N PHE A 182 -8.37 -16.39 6.01
CA PHE A 182 -7.19 -17.24 5.98
C PHE A 182 -5.90 -16.41 6.03
N HIS A 183 -4.76 -17.06 6.11
CA HIS A 183 -3.46 -16.39 6.30
C HIS A 183 -2.93 -15.67 5.06
N PHE A 184 -3.43 -16.00 3.87
CA PHE A 184 -2.97 -15.42 2.61
C PHE A 184 -3.51 -14.02 2.42
N GLN A 185 -2.65 -13.07 2.08
CA GLN A 185 -2.97 -11.66 1.85
C GLN A 185 -2.08 -11.09 0.74
N SER A 186 -1.81 -11.89 -0.28
CA SER A 186 -0.86 -11.54 -1.34
C SER A 186 -1.30 -10.36 -2.19
N THR A 187 -2.61 -10.22 -2.41
CA THR A 187 -3.19 -9.15 -3.24
C THR A 187 -3.49 -7.86 -2.48
N ARG A 188 -3.22 -7.80 -1.17
CA ARG A 188 -3.45 -6.61 -0.33
C ARG A 188 -2.81 -5.33 -0.88
N SER A 189 -1.61 -5.46 -1.43
CA SER A 189 -0.89 -4.33 -2.00
C SER A 189 -1.55 -3.74 -3.23
N LEU A 190 -2.24 -4.56 -4.02
CA LEU A 190 -3.00 -4.10 -5.18
C LEU A 190 -4.19 -3.27 -4.75
N LEU A 191 -4.88 -3.67 -3.66
CA LEU A 191 -5.91 -2.85 -3.04
C LEU A 191 -5.34 -1.51 -2.55
N TYR A 192 -4.19 -1.52 -1.88
CA TYR A 192 -3.55 -0.29 -1.42
C TYR A 192 -3.20 0.65 -2.58
N LEU A 193 -2.64 0.11 -3.66
CA LEU A 193 -2.38 0.88 -4.88
C LEU A 193 -3.67 1.43 -5.52
N SER A 194 -4.77 0.67 -5.50
CA SER A 194 -6.05 1.13 -6.06
C SER A 194 -6.61 2.35 -5.32
N LEU A 195 -6.36 2.48 -4.01
CA LEU A 195 -6.73 3.68 -3.25
C LEU A 195 -5.93 4.90 -3.71
N ALA A 196 -4.63 4.72 -3.96
CA ALA A 196 -3.80 5.79 -4.52
C ALA A 196 -4.22 6.17 -5.96
N ILE A 197 -4.63 5.18 -6.77
CA ILE A 197 -5.15 5.43 -8.12
C ILE A 197 -6.47 6.20 -8.05
N SER A 198 -7.38 5.81 -7.14
CA SER A 198 -8.63 6.53 -6.90
C SER A 198 -8.35 8.00 -6.54
N LYS A 199 -7.40 8.26 -5.63
CA LYS A 199 -6.97 9.62 -5.28
C LYS A 199 -6.31 10.35 -6.45
N ALA A 200 -5.54 9.65 -7.28
CA ALA A 200 -4.94 10.23 -8.49
C ALA A 200 -6.00 10.65 -9.52
N ILE A 201 -7.05 9.86 -9.69
CA ILE A 201 -8.21 10.21 -10.54
C ILE A 201 -8.89 11.49 -9.98
N SER A 202 -9.20 11.51 -8.66
CA SER A 202 -9.81 12.66 -7.99
C SER A 202 -9.00 13.95 -8.17
N ASN A 203 -7.70 13.86 -8.10
CA ASN A 203 -6.80 15.02 -8.19
C ASN A 203 -6.33 15.31 -9.62
N SER A 204 -6.82 14.60 -10.62
CA SER A 204 -6.34 14.67 -12.02
C SER A 204 -4.80 14.53 -12.12
N THR A 205 -4.23 13.66 -11.29
CA THR A 205 -2.78 13.44 -11.14
C THR A 205 -2.37 12.23 -11.96
N ARG A 206 -1.20 12.31 -12.61
CA ARG A 206 -0.70 11.26 -13.51
C ARG A 206 0.36 10.35 -12.89
N GLU A 207 0.89 10.70 -11.73
CA GLU A 207 2.02 9.98 -11.13
C GLU A 207 1.69 9.53 -9.70
N ILE A 208 1.87 8.23 -9.46
CA ILE A 208 1.84 7.63 -8.13
C ILE A 208 3.26 7.19 -7.77
N ARG A 209 3.74 7.63 -6.63
CA ARG A 209 5.06 7.30 -6.11
C ARG A 209 4.97 6.31 -4.97
N MET A 210 5.74 5.27 -5.09
CA MET A 210 6.12 4.43 -3.97
C MET A 210 7.62 4.58 -3.72
N TYR A 211 8.00 4.33 -2.48
CA TYR A 211 9.37 4.48 -2.01
C TYR A 211 9.75 3.20 -1.27
N GLU A 212 10.15 2.20 -2.03
CA GLU A 212 10.56 0.91 -1.46
C GLU A 212 11.98 0.59 -1.93
N ASN A 213 12.83 0.29 -0.97
CA ASN A 213 14.25 0.02 -1.23
C ASN A 213 14.47 -1.25 -2.08
N GLY A 214 15.61 -1.33 -2.76
CA GLY A 214 15.94 -2.40 -3.69
C GLY A 214 15.97 -3.80 -3.07
N ILE A 215 16.31 -3.95 -1.79
CA ILE A 215 16.33 -5.26 -1.12
C ILE A 215 14.96 -5.92 -1.13
N LEU A 216 13.89 -5.12 -0.95
CA LEU A 216 12.52 -5.63 -1.01
C LEU A 216 11.98 -5.69 -2.44
N SER A 217 12.36 -4.72 -3.29
CA SER A 217 11.87 -4.60 -4.66
C SER A 217 12.50 -5.63 -5.59
N LEU A 218 13.81 -5.87 -5.48
CA LEU A 218 14.58 -6.74 -6.39
C LEU A 218 14.74 -8.15 -5.84
N ASN A 219 13.82 -8.62 -4.99
CA ASN A 219 13.88 -9.95 -4.41
C ASN A 219 13.92 -11.03 -5.51
N PRO A 220 15.00 -11.81 -5.64
CA PRO A 220 15.17 -12.79 -6.70
C PRO A 220 14.36 -14.08 -6.48
N GLU A 221 13.81 -14.30 -5.30
CA GLU A 221 13.02 -15.49 -5.00
C GLU A 221 11.61 -15.41 -5.61
N PHE A 222 11.33 -16.30 -6.54
CA PHE A 222 10.03 -16.44 -7.18
C PHE A 222 9.28 -17.62 -6.59
N GLY A 223 8.54 -17.39 -5.51
CA GLY A 223 7.71 -18.40 -4.87
C GLY A 223 6.37 -17.84 -4.46
N ARG A 224 5.43 -18.74 -4.11
CA ARG A 224 4.09 -18.36 -3.63
C ARG A 224 4.14 -17.49 -2.39
N PHE A 225 5.13 -17.69 -1.54
CA PHE A 225 5.27 -16.99 -0.26
C PHE A 225 6.23 -15.79 -0.32
N THR A 226 6.75 -15.48 -1.50
CA THR A 226 7.63 -14.33 -1.71
C THR A 226 6.80 -13.06 -1.86
N THR A 227 7.15 -12.02 -1.12
CA THR A 227 6.51 -10.70 -1.28
C THR A 227 6.89 -10.12 -2.63
N LYS A 228 5.90 -9.93 -3.50
CA LYS A 228 6.07 -9.36 -4.84
C LYS A 228 5.48 -7.97 -4.98
N THR A 229 5.03 -7.38 -3.89
CA THR A 229 4.29 -6.11 -3.84
C THR A 229 4.97 -4.99 -4.61
N THR A 230 6.28 -4.87 -4.44
CA THR A 230 7.09 -3.75 -4.95
C THR A 230 8.06 -4.19 -6.06
N HIS A 231 7.94 -5.45 -6.48
CA HIS A 231 8.77 -5.99 -7.56
C HIS A 231 8.52 -5.25 -8.87
N PRO A 232 9.57 -4.94 -9.67
CA PRO A 232 9.43 -4.21 -10.94
C PRO A 232 8.37 -4.80 -11.88
N LYS A 233 8.27 -6.13 -11.95
CA LYS A 233 7.24 -6.79 -12.76
C LYS A 233 5.81 -6.51 -12.24
N THR A 234 5.60 -6.37 -10.93
CA THR A 234 4.29 -5.99 -10.39
C THR A 234 3.91 -4.59 -10.83
N ILE A 235 4.85 -3.65 -10.72
CA ILE A 235 4.66 -2.26 -11.16
C ILE A 235 4.41 -2.21 -12.67
N PHE A 236 5.19 -2.95 -13.45
CA PHE A 236 5.01 -3.06 -14.89
C PHE A 236 3.60 -3.57 -15.25
N LEU A 237 3.19 -4.72 -14.71
CA LEU A 237 1.89 -5.32 -14.99
C LEU A 237 0.73 -4.42 -14.54
N TYR A 238 0.87 -3.72 -13.43
CA TYR A 238 -0.17 -2.78 -12.99
C TYR A 238 -0.26 -1.57 -13.95
N ASN A 239 0.87 -1.04 -14.39
CA ASN A 239 0.91 0.03 -15.39
C ASN A 239 0.33 -0.41 -16.74
N GLU A 240 0.56 -1.67 -17.17
CA GLU A 240 -0.07 -2.24 -18.37
C GLU A 240 -1.60 -2.32 -18.19
N LEU A 241 -2.09 -2.77 -17.04
CA LEU A 241 -3.51 -2.76 -16.73
C LEU A 241 -4.11 -1.34 -16.77
N LEU A 242 -3.43 -0.36 -16.17
CA LEU A 242 -3.89 1.04 -16.19
C LEU A 242 -3.95 1.58 -17.63
N THR A 243 -2.97 1.24 -18.45
CA THR A 243 -2.95 1.62 -19.87
C THR A 243 -4.12 0.96 -20.64
N ALA A 244 -4.36 -0.34 -20.44
CA ALA A 244 -5.47 -1.06 -21.07
C ALA A 244 -6.83 -0.51 -20.64
N LEU A 245 -6.95 -0.08 -19.38
CA LEU A 245 -8.11 0.65 -18.85
C LEU A 245 -8.19 2.10 -19.34
N GLY A 246 -7.21 2.60 -20.12
CA GLY A 246 -7.18 3.97 -20.64
C GLY A 246 -6.90 5.05 -19.60
N TYR A 247 -6.24 4.72 -18.49
CA TYR A 247 -5.78 5.71 -17.52
C TYR A 247 -4.40 6.23 -17.88
N ASP A 248 -4.22 7.55 -17.90
CA ASP A 248 -2.92 8.21 -18.03
C ASP A 248 -2.28 8.40 -16.65
N ILE A 249 -2.14 7.30 -15.92
CA ILE A 249 -1.58 7.25 -14.57
C ILE A 249 -0.44 6.23 -14.57
N ARG A 250 0.70 6.60 -13.93
CA ARG A 250 1.88 5.74 -13.82
C ARG A 250 2.28 5.55 -12.36
N ILE A 251 2.54 4.31 -11.98
CA ILE A 251 3.10 3.91 -10.69
C ILE A 251 4.61 3.80 -10.86
N LEU A 252 5.37 4.46 -9.99
CA LEU A 252 6.83 4.49 -10.02
C LEU A 252 7.41 4.19 -8.64
N ASN A 253 8.41 3.30 -8.56
CA ASN A 253 9.22 3.13 -7.37
C ASN A 253 10.51 3.96 -7.50
N LYS A 254 10.66 4.98 -6.66
CA LYS A 254 11.80 5.91 -6.73
C LYS A 254 13.06 5.41 -6.01
N PHE A 255 12.94 4.35 -5.19
CA PHE A 255 14.07 3.79 -4.42
C PHE A 255 14.47 2.37 -4.85
N GLU A 256 13.98 1.92 -5.99
CA GLU A 256 14.18 0.57 -6.51
C GLU A 256 15.64 0.10 -6.52
N TYR A 257 16.57 1.01 -6.83
CA TYR A 257 18.00 0.73 -6.93
C TYR A 257 18.83 1.28 -5.76
N LYS A 258 18.17 1.61 -4.63
CA LYS A 258 18.84 2.12 -3.44
C LYS A 258 18.68 1.15 -2.28
N THR A 259 19.70 1.06 -1.45
CA THR A 259 19.59 0.37 -0.16
C THR A 259 18.82 1.23 0.84
N LYS A 260 18.26 0.60 1.85
CA LYS A 260 17.58 1.31 2.94
C LYS A 260 18.52 2.27 3.68
N GLY A 261 19.79 1.91 3.86
CA GLY A 261 20.80 2.79 4.46
C GLY A 261 21.02 4.06 3.65
N GLU A 262 21.21 3.94 2.32
CA GLU A 262 21.43 5.09 1.43
C GLU A 262 20.26 6.07 1.42
N VAL A 263 19.00 5.59 1.46
CA VAL A 263 17.85 6.50 1.46
C VAL A 263 17.68 7.24 2.79
N ILE A 264 18.14 6.67 3.89
CA ILE A 264 18.09 7.27 5.22
C ILE A 264 19.25 8.24 5.46
N ALA A 265 20.44 7.91 4.95
CA ALA A 265 21.68 8.67 5.18
C ALA A 265 21.49 10.16 4.87
N ASN A 266 20.79 10.47 3.79
CA ASN A 266 20.59 11.83 3.30
C ASN A 266 19.50 12.64 4.02
N MET A 267 18.73 12.03 4.93
CA MET A 267 17.70 12.76 5.66
C MET A 267 18.32 13.81 6.58
N ASN A 268 17.66 14.97 6.69
CA ASN A 268 18.05 15.99 7.68
C ASN A 268 17.72 15.54 9.10
N PHE A 269 18.22 16.26 10.09
CA PHE A 269 18.03 15.95 11.51
C PHE A 269 16.56 15.87 11.92
N GLU A 270 15.71 16.74 11.37
CA GLU A 270 14.29 16.80 11.71
C GLU A 270 13.57 15.51 11.28
N PHE A 271 13.82 15.01 10.06
CA PHE A 271 13.28 13.72 9.58
C PHE A 271 13.95 12.53 10.29
N LYS A 272 15.26 12.56 10.53
CA LYS A 272 15.95 11.50 11.29
C LYS A 272 15.36 11.34 12.70
N SER A 273 14.97 12.43 13.35
CA SER A 273 14.32 12.38 14.68
C SER A 273 12.98 11.62 14.68
N GLN A 274 12.36 11.43 13.50
CA GLN A 274 11.13 10.68 13.33
C GLN A 274 11.36 9.18 13.06
N ILE A 275 12.59 8.72 12.89
CA ILE A 275 12.89 7.30 12.65
C ILE A 275 12.29 6.43 13.76
N LYS A 276 12.38 6.83 15.02
CA LYS A 276 11.78 6.14 16.17
C LYS A 276 10.26 5.99 16.08
N ASN A 277 9.59 6.87 15.34
CA ASN A 277 8.14 6.87 15.13
C ASN A 277 7.72 6.00 13.94
N THR A 278 8.66 5.38 13.20
CA THR A 278 8.35 4.48 12.09
C THR A 278 8.21 3.04 12.58
N PHE A 279 7.36 2.25 11.89
CA PHE A 279 7.13 0.85 12.23
C PHE A 279 7.53 -0.09 11.08
N THR A 280 8.28 -1.15 11.41
CA THR A 280 8.82 -2.07 10.39
C THR A 280 8.57 -3.54 10.74
N CYS A 281 8.23 -3.87 12.00
CA CYS A 281 8.20 -5.23 12.51
C CYS A 281 7.15 -6.13 11.82
N GLY A 282 7.60 -7.25 11.27
CA GLY A 282 6.73 -8.29 10.71
C GLY A 282 6.01 -9.16 11.75
N LYS A 283 6.55 -9.25 12.98
CA LYS A 283 6.08 -10.14 14.05
C LYS A 283 5.25 -9.45 15.13
N SER A 284 4.78 -8.23 14.96
CA SER A 284 4.13 -7.43 16.01
C SER A 284 2.98 -8.14 16.76
N ARG A 285 2.38 -9.17 16.17
CA ARG A 285 1.38 -10.04 16.82
C ARG A 285 1.86 -11.43 17.20
N ALA A 286 3.09 -11.80 16.89
CA ALA A 286 3.63 -13.12 17.30
C ALA A 286 3.83 -13.23 18.82
N GLY A 287 3.59 -12.16 19.53
CA GLY A 287 3.77 -12.03 20.94
C GLY A 287 2.57 -12.32 21.82
N ARG A 288 1.80 -13.38 21.60
CA ARG A 288 1.11 -13.99 22.77
C ARG A 288 2.11 -14.40 23.86
N HIS A 289 3.38 -14.57 23.49
CA HIS A 289 4.49 -14.86 24.40
C HIS A 289 5.37 -13.64 24.74
N TYR A 290 5.29 -12.53 23.98
CA TYR A 290 6.06 -11.32 24.22
C TYR A 290 5.12 -10.19 24.65
N LYS A 291 5.12 -9.86 25.93
CA LYS A 291 4.33 -8.76 26.53
C LYS A 291 4.78 -7.36 26.06
N HIS A 292 5.63 -7.27 25.03
CA HIS A 292 6.16 -6.00 24.54
C HIS A 292 5.34 -5.44 23.39
N LYS A 293 4.93 -4.19 23.57
CA LYS A 293 4.45 -3.31 22.49
C LYS A 293 5.69 -2.76 21.77
N GLY A 294 5.81 -2.96 20.47
CA GLY A 294 6.92 -2.40 19.70
C GLY A 294 7.58 -3.39 18.74
N GLN A 295 8.81 -3.09 18.36
CA GLN A 295 9.55 -3.88 17.38
C GLN A 295 10.31 -5.04 18.04
N CYS A 296 10.23 -6.26 17.46
CA CYS A 296 10.81 -7.43 18.09
C CYS A 296 12.36 -7.49 18.03
N GLY A 297 12.97 -6.87 17.05
CA GLY A 297 14.42 -6.87 16.85
C GLY A 297 15.00 -8.12 16.17
N THR A 298 14.21 -9.20 15.94
CA THR A 298 14.69 -10.51 15.43
C THR A 298 14.09 -10.93 14.08
N CYS A 299 13.00 -10.33 13.64
CA CYS A 299 12.46 -10.62 12.31
C CYS A 299 13.28 -9.96 11.21
N ILE A 300 13.21 -10.52 10.00
CA ILE A 300 13.95 -10.00 8.84
C ILE A 300 13.81 -8.48 8.67
N PRO A 301 12.60 -7.90 8.69
CA PRO A 301 12.46 -6.44 8.61
C PRO A 301 13.18 -5.67 9.72
N CYS A 302 13.14 -6.16 10.97
CA CYS A 302 13.86 -5.53 12.08
C CYS A 302 15.39 -5.64 11.93
N ILE A 303 15.90 -6.80 11.48
CA ILE A 303 17.32 -7.00 11.24
C ILE A 303 17.81 -6.08 10.12
N LEU A 304 17.09 -6.05 8.99
CA LEU A 304 17.42 -5.14 7.88
C LEU A 304 17.39 -3.68 8.32
N ARG A 305 16.44 -3.28 9.15
CA ARG A 305 16.38 -1.92 9.70
C ARG A 305 17.62 -1.61 10.55
N LYS A 306 17.99 -2.49 11.48
CA LYS A 306 19.17 -2.32 12.32
C LYS A 306 20.45 -2.17 11.50
N ILE A 307 20.68 -3.08 10.55
CA ILE A 307 21.84 -3.04 9.67
C ILE A 307 21.87 -1.72 8.88
N SER A 308 20.72 -1.33 8.32
CA SER A 308 20.63 -0.13 7.50
C SER A 308 20.87 1.16 8.28
N LEU A 309 20.47 1.23 9.54
CA LEU A 309 20.73 2.38 10.40
C LEU A 309 22.19 2.41 10.86
N ALA A 310 22.74 1.28 11.30
CA ALA A 310 24.12 1.18 11.74
C ALA A 310 25.13 1.44 10.62
N SER A 311 24.81 1.05 9.37
CA SER A 311 25.72 1.28 8.24
C SER A 311 26.00 2.75 7.92
N HIS A 312 25.25 3.69 8.53
CA HIS A 312 25.36 5.12 8.30
C HIS A 312 25.24 5.93 9.62
N ASP A 313 25.63 5.32 10.74
CA ASP A 313 25.66 5.96 12.08
C ASP A 313 24.33 6.63 12.48
N ASN A 314 23.19 5.97 12.15
CA ASN A 314 21.85 6.49 12.44
C ASN A 314 21.09 5.69 13.52
N GLU A 315 21.74 4.74 14.18
CA GLU A 315 21.13 3.90 15.22
C GLU A 315 20.66 4.68 16.45
N THR A 316 21.26 5.83 16.73
CA THR A 316 20.86 6.72 17.81
C THR A 316 19.48 7.35 17.63
N PHE A 317 18.96 7.36 16.38
CA PHE A 317 17.63 7.83 16.05
C PHE A 317 16.58 6.70 16.10
N ASP A 318 17.00 5.46 16.32
CA ASP A 318 16.11 4.31 16.28
C ASP A 318 15.25 4.19 17.55
N THR A 319 14.31 3.26 17.50
CA THR A 319 13.49 2.89 18.66
C THR A 319 14.13 1.74 19.43
N GLU A 320 13.70 1.53 20.67
CA GLU A 320 14.03 0.34 21.42
C GLU A 320 13.40 -0.91 20.80
N TYR A 321 14.14 -2.02 20.88
CA TYR A 321 13.70 -3.34 20.45
C TYR A 321 13.57 -4.28 21.62
N PHE A 322 12.70 -5.29 21.52
CA PHE A 322 12.67 -6.37 22.48
C PHE A 322 14.03 -7.10 22.58
N VAL A 323 14.64 -7.39 21.41
CA VAL A 323 16.04 -7.85 21.34
C VAL A 323 16.87 -6.72 20.73
N GLY A 324 17.68 -6.08 21.56
CA GLY A 324 18.53 -4.95 21.18
C GLY A 324 19.62 -5.29 20.16
N TYR A 325 20.45 -4.30 19.84
CA TYR A 325 21.59 -4.48 18.93
C TYR A 325 22.64 -5.46 19.50
N GLU A 326 22.84 -5.46 20.83
CA GLU A 326 23.89 -6.22 21.52
C GLU A 326 23.52 -7.70 21.75
N ASN A 327 22.24 -8.05 21.67
CA ASN A 327 21.75 -9.39 22.06
C ASN A 327 21.35 -10.26 20.87
N ILE A 328 21.90 -10.02 19.69
CA ILE A 328 21.56 -10.80 18.48
C ILE A 328 21.98 -12.26 18.61
N THR A 329 23.04 -12.56 19.40
CA THR A 329 23.57 -13.92 19.60
C THR A 329 22.78 -14.75 20.62
N SER A 330 21.91 -14.15 21.41
CA SER A 330 21.13 -14.79 22.46
C SER A 330 19.61 -14.82 22.19
N ALA A 331 19.19 -14.53 20.97
CA ALA A 331 17.78 -14.58 20.59
C ALA A 331 17.29 -16.04 20.58
N PRO A 332 16.14 -16.36 21.20
CA PRO A 332 15.57 -17.71 21.22
C PRO A 332 15.06 -18.15 19.83
#